data_facda00f29f478749b5727f494677cde
#
_entry.id   facda00f29f478749b5727f494677cde
#
_cell.length_a   1.000
_cell.length_b   1.000
_cell.length_c   1.000
_cell.angle_alpha   90.00
_cell.angle_beta   90.00
_cell.angle_gamma   90.00
#
_symmetry.space_group_name_H-M   'P 1'
#
loop_
_entity.id
_entity.type
_entity.pdbx_description
1 polymer ?
#
loop_
_entity_poly.entity_id
_entity_poly.type
_entity_poly.pdbx_seq_one_letter_code
_entity_poly.pdbx_strand_id
1 'polypeptide(L)'
;MITVTLDTVKFQLKEIHDFSWLQEFGKIFAVFDQNDSGNISFGVARGTKKFFIKVAGINTSESIRTKNEAILALKSAMSVYEAIRHPHLIELVKHGSLDDLYISVFKWADGDCLFDHWNFENYNKNPHLIPPAKRFRQLPLKKRLAAAEVLFSFLNTVSESGYIAVDFYAGSIMYDFQTDKTTICDIDLFRKRPAINDMGEDYWGTKRLKAPEEYCYGAVIDESTNVYTLGALLFDSFFGHYTDEEVYTRYEQNAFSPCSLDQWELGKSCYDVACKAVLPERSKRYSSISSFYKDWKQALFETERNI
;
A
#
# COMPACT_ATOMS: atom_id res chain seq x y z
N MET A 1 6.63 14.47 25.79
CA MET A 1 7.35 13.89 24.62
C MET A 1 8.84 13.91 24.91
N ILE A 2 9.51 12.82 24.65
CA ILE A 2 10.95 12.62 24.89
C ILE A 2 11.61 12.52 23.52
N THR A 3 12.62 13.38 23.28
CA THR A 3 13.40 13.31 22.05
C THR A 3 14.48 12.22 22.20
N VAL A 4 14.44 11.24 21.31
CA VAL A 4 15.42 10.16 21.22
C VAL A 4 16.33 10.42 20.02
N THR A 5 17.63 10.18 20.19
CA THR A 5 18.62 10.24 19.09
C THR A 5 19.32 8.92 19.01
N LEU A 6 19.24 8.27 17.85
CA LEU A 6 19.94 7.02 17.54
C LEU A 6 20.76 7.24 16.26
N ASP A 7 22.06 7.06 16.36
CA ASP A 7 23.02 7.44 15.32
C ASP A 7 22.78 8.88 14.81
N THR A 8 22.26 9.05 13.59
CA THR A 8 22.01 10.36 12.98
C THR A 8 20.54 10.75 12.94
N VAL A 9 19.61 9.87 13.39
CA VAL A 9 18.17 10.10 13.32
C VAL A 9 17.62 10.54 14.67
N LYS A 10 16.63 11.46 14.62
CA LYS A 10 15.92 11.98 15.80
C LYS A 10 14.44 11.72 15.64
N PHE A 11 13.78 11.31 16.71
CA PHE A 11 12.34 11.09 16.78
C PHE A 11 11.80 11.31 18.17
N GLN A 12 10.48 11.25 18.34
CA GLN A 12 9.83 11.52 19.62
C GLN A 12 9.01 10.33 20.11
N LEU A 13 9.10 10.06 21.42
CA LEU A 13 8.32 9.03 22.08
C LEU A 13 7.61 9.59 23.32
N LYS A 14 6.56 8.90 23.77
CA LYS A 14 5.90 9.19 25.04
C LYS A 14 6.70 8.71 26.25
N GLU A 15 7.53 7.68 26.09
CA GLU A 15 8.33 7.04 27.14
C GLU A 15 9.71 6.61 26.63
N ILE A 16 10.64 6.35 27.54
CA ILE A 16 12.00 5.88 27.19
C ILE A 16 11.97 4.39 26.93
N HIS A 17 12.59 3.97 25.83
CA HIS A 17 12.84 2.59 25.47
C HIS A 17 14.33 2.34 25.23
N ASP A 18 14.80 1.12 25.49
CA ASP A 18 16.11 0.66 25.10
C ASP A 18 16.09 0.17 23.66
N PHE A 19 16.89 0.79 22.81
CA PHE A 19 17.09 0.44 21.40
C PHE A 19 18.48 -0.15 21.14
N SER A 20 19.26 -0.48 22.18
CA SER A 20 20.62 -1.01 22.02
C SER A 20 20.70 -2.27 21.16
N TRP A 21 19.65 -3.09 21.19
CA TRP A 21 19.51 -4.28 20.37
C TRP A 21 19.47 -4.01 18.84
N LEU A 22 19.07 -2.80 18.40
CA LEU A 22 19.14 -2.43 16.98
C LEU A 22 20.57 -2.41 16.43
N GLN A 23 21.58 -2.21 17.28
CA GLN A 23 22.99 -2.21 16.89
C GLN A 23 23.43 -3.57 16.29
N GLU A 24 22.75 -4.68 16.65
CA GLU A 24 23.01 -5.99 16.06
C GLU A 24 22.71 -6.01 14.55
N PHE A 25 21.79 -5.17 14.08
CA PHE A 25 21.43 -5.04 12.67
C PHE A 25 22.28 -4.01 11.92
N GLY A 26 22.95 -3.09 12.63
CA GLY A 26 23.81 -2.07 12.06
C GLY A 26 23.50 -0.66 12.50
N LYS A 27 23.84 0.33 11.66
CA LYS A 27 23.58 1.76 11.91
C LYS A 27 22.20 2.16 11.44
N ILE A 28 21.49 2.93 12.24
CA ILE A 28 20.17 3.45 11.93
C ILE A 28 20.33 4.67 11.02
N PHE A 29 19.66 4.67 9.88
CA PHE A 29 19.70 5.77 8.92
C PHE A 29 18.33 6.40 8.66
N ALA A 30 17.23 5.74 9.07
CA ALA A 30 15.86 6.25 8.93
C ALA A 30 15.00 5.80 10.11
N VAL A 31 13.98 6.59 10.43
CA VAL A 31 12.93 6.27 11.40
C VAL A 31 11.58 6.70 10.85
N PHE A 32 10.55 5.90 11.14
CA PHE A 32 9.15 6.13 10.77
C PHE A 32 8.34 5.99 12.05
N ASP A 33 8.12 7.12 12.73
CA ASP A 33 7.50 7.21 14.05
C ASP A 33 6.07 7.80 14.04
N GLN A 34 5.64 8.35 12.90
CA GLN A 34 4.29 8.91 12.70
C GLN A 34 3.35 7.81 12.17
N ASN A 35 2.90 6.94 13.06
CA ASN A 35 2.07 5.79 12.70
C ASN A 35 1.06 5.53 13.81
N ASP A 36 -0.23 5.55 13.47
CA ASP A 36 -1.36 5.29 14.35
C ASP A 36 -1.49 3.80 14.74
N SER A 37 -0.87 2.90 13.99
CA SER A 37 -0.90 1.45 14.24
C SER A 37 -0.24 1.01 15.54
N GLY A 38 0.50 1.91 16.23
CA GLY A 38 1.27 1.59 17.43
C GLY A 38 2.60 0.88 17.13
N ASN A 39 3.07 0.98 15.88
CA ASN A 39 4.38 0.49 15.47
C ASN A 39 5.34 1.67 15.23
N ILE A 40 6.61 1.48 15.51
CA ILE A 40 7.70 2.32 15.01
C ILE A 40 8.57 1.50 14.08
N SER A 41 9.10 2.11 13.04
CA SER A 41 9.94 1.39 12.08
C SER A 41 11.27 2.09 11.85
N PHE A 42 12.31 1.29 11.60
CA PHE A 42 13.68 1.76 11.43
C PHE A 42 14.27 1.24 10.12
N GLY A 43 14.96 2.12 9.40
CA GLY A 43 15.91 1.73 8.36
C GLY A 43 17.29 1.54 8.98
N VAL A 44 17.85 0.34 8.85
CA VAL A 44 19.13 -0.04 9.45
C VAL A 44 20.07 -0.61 8.40
N ALA A 45 21.35 -0.19 8.43
CA ALA A 45 22.36 -0.60 7.45
C ALA A 45 23.59 -1.23 8.11
N ARG A 46 24.01 -2.39 7.58
CA ARG A 46 25.26 -3.07 7.98
C ARG A 46 26.07 -3.44 6.72
N GLY A 47 27.10 -2.65 6.44
CA GLY A 47 27.84 -2.77 5.18
C GLY A 47 26.92 -2.46 3.99
N THR A 48 26.81 -3.40 3.05
CA THR A 48 25.93 -3.29 1.89
C THR A 48 24.50 -3.76 2.13
N LYS A 49 24.24 -4.37 3.29
CA LYS A 49 22.90 -4.88 3.64
C LYS A 49 22.10 -3.81 4.35
N LYS A 50 20.87 -3.62 3.92
CA LYS A 50 19.90 -2.74 4.57
C LYS A 50 18.68 -3.55 4.99
N PHE A 51 18.07 -3.14 6.11
CA PHE A 51 16.87 -3.77 6.66
C PHE A 51 15.83 -2.70 7.01
N PHE A 52 14.57 -3.05 6.87
CA PHE A 52 13.44 -2.33 7.44
C PHE A 52 12.95 -3.15 8.64
N ILE A 53 12.96 -2.54 9.82
CA ILE A 53 12.61 -3.21 11.08
C ILE A 53 11.38 -2.52 11.65
N LYS A 54 10.26 -3.25 11.72
CA LYS A 54 9.01 -2.79 12.32
C LYS A 54 8.93 -3.32 13.75
N VAL A 55 8.61 -2.46 14.71
CA VAL A 55 8.59 -2.76 16.15
C VAL A 55 7.23 -2.38 16.71
N ALA A 56 6.54 -3.34 17.30
CA ALA A 56 5.30 -3.13 18.03
C ALA A 56 5.51 -3.17 19.54
N GLY A 57 4.71 -2.41 20.26
CA GLY A 57 4.76 -2.34 21.72
C GLY A 57 5.49 -1.12 22.27
N ILE A 58 5.88 -0.18 21.39
CA ILE A 58 6.46 1.11 21.75
C ILE A 58 5.38 2.20 21.67
N ASN A 59 5.30 3.02 22.70
CA ASN A 59 4.30 4.07 22.80
C ASN A 59 4.73 5.32 22.02
N THR A 60 4.42 5.33 20.70
CA THR A 60 4.70 6.47 19.81
C THR A 60 3.77 7.66 20.07
N SER A 61 4.10 8.82 19.51
CA SER A 61 3.28 10.06 19.67
C SER A 61 1.85 9.90 19.19
N GLU A 62 1.64 9.18 18.10
CA GLU A 62 0.37 9.05 17.39
C GLU A 62 -0.35 7.73 17.64
N SER A 63 0.26 6.82 18.39
CA SER A 63 -0.37 5.52 18.68
C SER A 63 -1.72 5.67 19.36
N ILE A 64 -2.74 5.08 18.73
CA ILE A 64 -4.10 4.93 19.28
C ILE A 64 -4.32 3.54 19.88
N ARG A 65 -3.45 2.57 19.58
CA ARG A 65 -3.51 1.20 20.10
C ARG A 65 -2.76 1.07 21.41
N THR A 66 -3.23 0.20 22.26
CA THR A 66 -2.45 -0.26 23.40
C THR A 66 -1.26 -1.09 22.95
N LYS A 67 -0.26 -1.23 23.82
CA LYS A 67 0.93 -2.06 23.58
C LYS A 67 0.58 -3.48 23.13
N ASN A 68 -0.34 -4.13 23.85
CA ASN A 68 -0.74 -5.51 23.56
C ASN A 68 -1.47 -5.64 22.22
N GLU A 69 -2.35 -4.69 21.90
CA GLU A 69 -3.05 -4.67 20.62
C GLU A 69 -2.09 -4.49 19.44
N ALA A 70 -1.10 -3.60 19.57
CA ALA A 70 -0.08 -3.40 18.54
C ALA A 70 0.77 -4.68 18.33
N ILE A 71 1.18 -5.33 19.43
CA ILE A 71 1.94 -6.59 19.36
C ILE A 71 1.11 -7.70 18.71
N LEU A 72 -0.15 -7.88 19.09
CA LEU A 72 -1.02 -8.90 18.51
C LEU A 72 -1.29 -8.63 17.03
N ALA A 73 -1.48 -7.36 16.65
CA ALA A 73 -1.70 -6.97 15.26
C ALA A 73 -0.46 -7.28 14.40
N LEU A 74 0.74 -6.87 14.82
CA LEU A 74 1.97 -7.14 14.08
C LEU A 74 2.27 -8.64 14.00
N LYS A 75 2.06 -9.38 15.10
CA LYS A 75 2.22 -10.84 15.11
C LYS A 75 1.25 -11.53 14.14
N SER A 76 0.00 -11.09 14.08
CA SER A 76 -1.00 -11.63 13.15
C SER A 76 -0.60 -11.33 11.69
N ALA A 77 -0.09 -10.13 11.41
CA ALA A 77 0.38 -9.73 10.09
C ALA A 77 1.49 -10.63 9.55
N MET A 78 2.38 -11.14 10.41
CA MET A 78 3.47 -12.02 9.96
C MET A 78 2.98 -13.30 9.31
N SER A 79 1.84 -13.84 9.74
CA SER A 79 1.23 -15.01 9.11
C SER A 79 0.78 -14.73 7.66
N VAL A 80 0.46 -13.48 7.33
CA VAL A 80 0.12 -13.05 5.97
C VAL A 80 1.38 -13.08 5.09
N TYR A 81 2.48 -12.46 5.58
CA TYR A 81 3.75 -12.46 4.84
C TYR A 81 4.34 -13.86 4.68
N GLU A 82 4.09 -14.78 5.61
CA GLU A 82 4.51 -16.18 5.49
C GLU A 82 3.68 -16.98 4.49
N ALA A 83 2.39 -16.68 4.39
CA ALA A 83 1.46 -17.38 3.50
C ALA A 83 1.57 -16.91 2.03
N ILE A 84 1.76 -15.60 1.81
CA ILE A 84 1.80 -15.02 0.46
C ILE A 84 3.25 -15.00 -0.02
N ARG A 85 3.53 -15.70 -1.12
CA ARG A 85 4.85 -15.75 -1.77
C ARG A 85 4.77 -15.11 -3.14
N HIS A 86 5.40 -13.94 -3.31
CA HIS A 86 5.43 -13.24 -4.59
C HIS A 86 6.77 -12.53 -4.79
N PRO A 87 7.38 -12.55 -6.00
CA PRO A 87 8.72 -11.98 -6.25
C PRO A 87 8.81 -10.48 -6.03
N HIS A 88 7.66 -9.79 -6.08
CA HIS A 88 7.55 -8.35 -5.85
C HIS A 88 7.05 -7.99 -4.44
N LEU A 89 6.78 -8.95 -3.57
CA LEU A 89 6.48 -8.67 -2.16
C LEU A 89 7.80 -8.41 -1.41
N ILE A 90 7.80 -7.42 -0.52
CA ILE A 90 8.92 -7.16 0.37
C ILE A 90 9.28 -8.44 1.15
N GLU A 91 10.56 -8.79 1.21
CA GLU A 91 11.02 -10.06 1.78
C GLU A 91 11.08 -9.97 3.31
N LEU A 92 10.24 -10.75 3.98
CA LEU A 92 10.33 -11.00 5.42
C LEU A 92 11.54 -11.88 5.70
N VAL A 93 12.49 -11.40 6.52
CA VAL A 93 13.71 -12.11 6.90
C VAL A 93 13.50 -12.92 8.18
N LYS A 94 12.97 -12.27 9.21
CA LYS A 94 12.63 -12.88 10.50
C LYS A 94 11.64 -12.02 11.27
N HIS A 95 10.97 -12.63 12.22
CA HIS A 95 10.14 -11.95 13.20
C HIS A 95 10.12 -12.70 14.51
N GLY A 96 9.70 -12.08 15.60
CA GLY A 96 9.57 -12.72 16.90
C GLY A 96 9.41 -11.73 18.05
N SER A 97 9.20 -12.29 19.23
CA SER A 97 9.21 -11.51 20.47
C SER A 97 10.65 -11.15 20.87
N LEU A 98 10.81 -9.93 21.34
CA LEU A 98 12.04 -9.42 21.93
C LEU A 98 11.66 -8.73 23.24
N ASP A 99 11.94 -9.37 24.36
CA ASP A 99 11.45 -8.98 25.69
C ASP A 99 9.94 -8.77 25.68
N ASP A 100 9.48 -7.58 25.94
CA ASP A 100 8.08 -7.17 25.96
C ASP A 100 7.61 -6.48 24.68
N LEU A 101 8.41 -6.59 23.60
CA LEU A 101 8.14 -6.07 22.25
C LEU A 101 7.93 -7.22 21.25
N TYR A 102 7.45 -6.87 20.06
CA TYR A 102 7.44 -7.77 18.92
C TYR A 102 8.08 -7.07 17.72
N ILE A 103 9.00 -7.77 17.04
CA ILE A 103 9.76 -7.23 15.93
C ILE A 103 9.53 -8.04 14.65
N SER A 104 9.53 -7.34 13.52
CA SER A 104 9.65 -7.96 12.20
C SER A 104 10.74 -7.28 11.40
N VAL A 105 11.54 -8.07 10.72
CA VAL A 105 12.71 -7.64 9.96
C VAL A 105 12.49 -8.00 8.50
N PHE A 106 12.49 -7.00 7.65
CA PHE A 106 12.39 -7.15 6.20
C PHE A 106 13.69 -6.73 5.53
N LYS A 107 13.98 -7.26 4.34
CA LYS A 107 14.99 -6.64 3.49
C LYS A 107 14.50 -5.25 3.11
N TRP A 108 15.41 -4.29 3.12
CA TRP A 108 15.10 -2.95 2.65
C TRP A 108 14.72 -2.99 1.17
N ALA A 109 13.62 -2.36 0.82
CA ALA A 109 13.24 -2.10 -0.56
C ALA A 109 13.76 -0.70 -0.95
N ASP A 110 14.60 -0.64 -1.97
CA ASP A 110 15.01 0.64 -2.54
C ASP A 110 13.85 1.24 -3.37
N GLY A 111 13.86 2.55 -3.54
CA GLY A 111 12.80 3.31 -4.20
C GLY A 111 11.94 4.12 -3.24
N ASP A 112 10.91 4.75 -3.80
CA ASP A 112 10.01 5.63 -3.08
C ASP A 112 8.60 5.02 -3.02
N CYS A 113 7.91 5.21 -1.88
CA CYS A 113 6.50 4.86 -1.75
C CYS A 113 5.66 5.81 -2.60
N LEU A 114 4.71 5.29 -3.38
CA LEU A 114 3.87 6.13 -4.25
C LEU A 114 2.93 7.05 -3.47
N PHE A 115 2.65 6.75 -2.20
CA PHE A 115 1.95 7.64 -1.29
C PHE A 115 2.86 7.99 -0.11
N ASP A 116 3.72 8.99 -0.30
CA ASP A 116 4.75 9.41 0.63
C ASP A 116 4.22 10.49 1.60
N HIS A 117 3.27 10.11 2.46
CA HIS A 117 2.63 11.02 3.41
C HIS A 117 3.59 11.57 4.48
N TRP A 118 4.68 10.86 4.78
CA TRP A 118 5.72 11.29 5.73
C TRP A 118 6.41 12.60 5.30
N ASN A 119 6.39 12.90 4.01
CA ASN A 119 7.07 14.04 3.42
C ASN A 119 6.12 15.15 2.95
N PHE A 120 4.83 15.10 3.23
CA PHE A 120 3.87 16.13 2.76
C PHE A 120 4.26 17.55 3.19
N GLU A 121 4.70 17.74 4.43
CA GLU A 121 5.21 19.04 4.86
C GLU A 121 6.43 19.50 4.07
N ASN A 122 7.33 18.58 3.73
CA ASN A 122 8.52 18.87 2.95
C ASN A 122 8.17 19.29 1.52
N TYR A 123 7.20 18.62 0.87
CA TYR A 123 6.71 19.03 -0.46
C TYR A 123 6.03 20.40 -0.42
N ASN A 124 5.25 20.67 0.62
CA ASN A 124 4.60 21.98 0.80
C ASN A 124 5.61 23.12 0.99
N LYS A 125 6.68 22.88 1.75
CA LYS A 125 7.77 23.84 1.98
C LYS A 125 8.71 23.99 0.79
N ASN A 126 8.80 22.99 -0.07
CA ASN A 126 9.73 22.91 -1.21
C ASN A 126 8.99 22.52 -2.50
N PRO A 127 8.23 23.45 -3.13
CA PRO A 127 7.39 23.14 -4.30
C PRO A 127 8.15 22.65 -5.53
N HIS A 128 9.48 22.79 -5.56
CA HIS A 128 10.33 22.25 -6.61
C HIS A 128 10.56 20.73 -6.50
N LEU A 129 10.29 20.16 -5.35
CA LEU A 129 10.35 18.70 -5.15
C LEU A 129 9.09 18.06 -5.74
N ILE A 130 9.29 17.08 -6.58
CA ILE A 130 8.18 16.35 -7.22
C ILE A 130 7.88 15.09 -6.39
N PRO A 131 6.67 14.96 -5.83
CA PRO A 131 6.28 13.75 -5.07
C PRO A 131 6.39 12.48 -5.90
N PRO A 132 6.67 11.32 -5.28
CA PRO A 132 6.82 10.03 -5.97
C PRO A 132 5.64 9.67 -6.87
N ALA A 133 4.40 9.88 -6.41
CA ALA A 133 3.20 9.66 -7.22
C ALA A 133 3.20 10.48 -8.52
N LYS A 134 3.61 11.74 -8.46
CA LYS A 134 3.68 12.61 -9.64
C LYS A 134 4.84 12.20 -10.56
N ARG A 135 6.00 11.84 -10.01
CA ARG A 135 7.13 11.29 -10.78
C ARG A 135 6.73 9.99 -11.49
N PHE A 136 6.03 9.09 -10.80
CA PHE A 136 5.57 7.82 -11.36
C PHE A 136 4.63 8.04 -12.54
N ARG A 137 3.65 8.94 -12.42
CA ARG A 137 2.73 9.28 -13.54
C ARG A 137 3.44 9.90 -14.74
N GLN A 138 4.61 10.51 -14.56
CA GLN A 138 5.45 11.06 -15.64
C GLN A 138 6.33 10.01 -16.33
N LEU A 139 6.40 8.77 -15.83
CA LEU A 139 7.14 7.70 -16.47
C LEU A 139 6.54 7.33 -17.84
N PRO A 140 7.36 6.83 -18.75
CA PRO A 140 6.87 6.23 -19.99
C PRO A 140 5.78 5.20 -19.71
N LEU A 141 4.75 5.18 -20.56
CA LEU A 141 3.58 4.31 -20.42
C LEU A 141 3.96 2.84 -20.20
N LYS A 142 4.96 2.34 -20.96
CA LYS A 142 5.46 0.96 -20.83
C LYS A 142 5.90 0.60 -19.41
N LYS A 143 6.54 1.52 -18.68
CA LYS A 143 6.99 1.28 -17.31
C LYS A 143 5.81 1.20 -16.34
N ARG A 144 4.82 2.07 -16.52
CA ARG A 144 3.59 2.05 -15.70
C ARG A 144 2.73 0.83 -15.98
N LEU A 145 2.66 0.37 -17.24
CA LEU A 145 2.02 -0.90 -17.61
C LEU A 145 2.71 -2.10 -16.95
N ALA A 146 4.04 -2.14 -16.95
CA ALA A 146 4.79 -3.18 -16.26
C ALA A 146 4.53 -3.19 -14.75
N ALA A 147 4.45 -2.01 -14.12
CA ALA A 147 4.08 -1.90 -12.72
C ALA A 147 2.63 -2.34 -12.45
N ALA A 148 1.68 -1.99 -13.32
CA ALA A 148 0.29 -2.46 -13.23
C ALA A 148 0.20 -4.00 -13.35
N GLU A 149 0.99 -4.62 -14.21
CA GLU A 149 1.06 -6.08 -14.34
C GLU A 149 1.52 -6.75 -13.05
N VAL A 150 2.46 -6.13 -12.32
CA VAL A 150 2.86 -6.61 -10.98
C VAL A 150 1.68 -6.61 -10.02
N LEU A 151 0.81 -5.58 -10.05
CA LEU A 151 -0.37 -5.52 -9.17
C LEU A 151 -1.38 -6.62 -9.51
N PHE A 152 -1.67 -6.86 -10.80
CA PHE A 152 -2.54 -7.96 -11.22
C PHE A 152 -1.99 -9.31 -10.77
N SER A 153 -0.70 -9.58 -11.01
CA SER A 153 -0.03 -10.81 -10.61
C SER A 153 -0.05 -11.00 -9.09
N PHE A 154 0.26 -9.95 -8.34
CA PHE A 154 0.27 -9.97 -6.89
C PHE A 154 -1.12 -10.24 -6.30
N LEU A 155 -2.15 -9.51 -6.71
CA LEU A 155 -3.50 -9.69 -6.19
C LEU A 155 -4.10 -11.04 -6.59
N ASN A 156 -3.72 -11.59 -7.74
CA ASN A 156 -4.07 -12.96 -8.09
C ASN A 156 -3.44 -13.98 -7.12
N THR A 157 -2.13 -13.80 -6.78
CA THR A 157 -1.46 -14.62 -5.77
C THR A 157 -2.11 -14.49 -4.39
N VAL A 158 -2.53 -13.29 -3.99
CA VAL A 158 -3.28 -13.06 -2.74
C VAL A 158 -4.56 -13.89 -2.72
N SER A 159 -5.33 -13.84 -3.80
CA SER A 159 -6.58 -14.60 -3.94
C SER A 159 -6.32 -16.12 -3.90
N GLU A 160 -5.33 -16.62 -4.64
CA GLU A 160 -4.95 -18.04 -4.66
C GLU A 160 -4.46 -18.53 -3.29
N SER A 161 -3.83 -17.65 -2.49
CA SER A 161 -3.40 -17.93 -1.12
C SER A 161 -4.54 -17.93 -0.10
N GLY A 162 -5.79 -17.65 -0.53
CA GLY A 162 -6.97 -17.62 0.34
C GLY A 162 -7.12 -16.34 1.16
N TYR A 163 -6.48 -15.25 0.72
CA TYR A 163 -6.54 -13.94 1.39
C TYR A 163 -7.30 -12.91 0.56
N ILE A 164 -7.67 -11.83 1.22
CA ILE A 164 -8.24 -10.59 0.67
C ILE A 164 -7.29 -9.46 1.01
N ALA A 165 -6.97 -8.65 0.02
CA ALA A 165 -6.21 -7.42 0.22
C ALA A 165 -7.12 -6.35 0.83
N VAL A 166 -6.94 -6.06 2.10
CA VAL A 166 -7.59 -4.97 2.83
C VAL A 166 -6.61 -3.82 2.92
N ASP A 167 -7.08 -2.60 2.70
CA ASP A 167 -6.26 -1.37 2.70
C ASP A 167 -5.09 -1.41 1.69
N PHE A 168 -5.35 -1.94 0.49
CA PHE A 168 -4.36 -1.95 -0.58
C PHE A 168 -4.49 -0.69 -1.44
N TYR A 169 -3.47 0.16 -1.43
CA TYR A 169 -3.49 1.45 -2.11
C TYR A 169 -2.07 1.88 -2.53
N ALA A 170 -1.90 3.10 -3.03
CA ALA A 170 -0.60 3.61 -3.47
C ALA A 170 0.49 3.60 -2.35
N GLY A 171 0.09 3.62 -1.07
CA GLY A 171 0.98 3.46 0.09
C GLY A 171 1.56 2.06 0.24
N SER A 172 0.93 1.05 -0.37
CA SER A 172 1.45 -0.32 -0.40
C SER A 172 2.39 -0.58 -1.59
N ILE A 173 2.68 0.44 -2.41
CA ILE A 173 3.44 0.30 -3.66
C ILE A 173 4.69 1.18 -3.59
N MET A 174 5.84 0.57 -3.66
CA MET A 174 7.13 1.25 -3.84
C MET A 174 7.63 1.10 -5.27
N TYR A 175 8.23 2.15 -5.80
CA TYR A 175 8.84 2.13 -7.12
C TYR A 175 10.27 2.65 -7.07
N ASP A 176 11.21 1.82 -7.51
CA ASP A 176 12.60 2.23 -7.69
C ASP A 176 12.78 2.86 -9.07
N PHE A 177 12.95 4.17 -9.10
CA PHE A 177 13.11 4.95 -10.33
C PHE A 177 14.47 4.73 -11.03
N GLN A 178 15.42 4.04 -10.41
CA GLN A 178 16.71 3.72 -11.01
C GLN A 178 16.65 2.37 -11.75
N THR A 179 15.99 1.39 -11.17
CA THR A 179 15.94 0.02 -11.71
C THR A 179 14.58 -0.34 -12.32
N ASP A 180 13.60 0.55 -12.25
CA ASP A 180 12.20 0.34 -12.68
C ASP A 180 11.52 -0.83 -11.94
N LYS A 181 11.97 -1.14 -10.73
CA LYS A 181 11.41 -2.22 -9.92
C LYS A 181 10.23 -1.74 -9.10
N THR A 182 9.10 -2.45 -9.23
CA THR A 182 7.95 -2.32 -8.33
C THR A 182 8.10 -3.29 -7.17
N THR A 183 7.90 -2.82 -5.93
CA THR A 183 7.86 -3.66 -4.72
C THR A 183 6.58 -3.38 -3.95
N ILE A 184 5.88 -4.44 -3.56
CA ILE A 184 4.69 -4.36 -2.71
C ILE A 184 5.12 -4.47 -1.25
N CYS A 185 4.55 -3.63 -0.41
CA CYS A 185 4.79 -3.61 1.04
C CYS A 185 3.48 -3.39 1.79
N ASP A 186 3.54 -3.37 3.11
CA ASP A 186 2.45 -3.01 4.01
C ASP A 186 1.14 -3.77 3.76
N ILE A 187 1.24 -5.11 3.83
CA ILE A 187 0.10 -6.03 3.70
C ILE A 187 -0.43 -6.48 5.07
N ASP A 188 -0.17 -5.72 6.10
CA ASP A 188 -0.45 -6.07 7.51
C ASP A 188 -1.94 -6.30 7.79
N LEU A 189 -2.80 -5.65 7.01
CA LEU A 189 -4.25 -5.71 7.17
C LEU A 189 -4.94 -6.75 6.28
N PHE A 190 -4.20 -7.51 5.46
CA PHE A 190 -4.80 -8.56 4.63
C PHE A 190 -5.44 -9.64 5.50
N ARG A 191 -6.57 -10.16 5.08
CA ARG A 191 -7.41 -11.08 5.86
C ARG A 191 -7.70 -12.37 5.10
N LYS A 192 -7.85 -13.49 5.85
CA LYS A 192 -8.33 -14.74 5.26
C LYS A 192 -9.75 -14.60 4.74
N ARG A 193 -10.07 -15.30 3.65
CA ARG A 193 -11.43 -15.39 3.11
C ARG A 193 -12.31 -16.31 3.96
N PRO A 194 -13.60 -16.01 4.13
CA PRO A 194 -14.25 -14.73 3.83
C PRO A 194 -13.90 -13.67 4.88
N ALA A 195 -13.79 -12.40 4.47
CA ALA A 195 -13.69 -11.28 5.36
C ALA A 195 -15.05 -10.55 5.44
N ILE A 196 -15.35 -10.00 6.59
CA ILE A 196 -16.60 -9.25 6.85
C ILE A 196 -16.19 -7.85 7.31
N ASN A 197 -16.88 -6.84 6.82
CA ASN A 197 -16.76 -5.50 7.36
C ASN A 197 -17.45 -5.46 8.75
N ASP A 198 -16.65 -5.48 9.78
CA ASP A 198 -17.07 -5.46 11.19
C ASP A 198 -17.02 -4.05 11.83
N MET A 199 -16.71 -3.02 11.03
CA MET A 199 -16.50 -1.63 11.48
C MET A 199 -17.45 -0.62 10.81
N GLY A 200 -18.18 -1.01 9.75
CA GLY A 200 -19.03 -0.10 8.98
C GLY A 200 -18.20 0.88 8.15
N GLU A 201 -18.52 2.17 8.24
CA GLU A 201 -17.84 3.23 7.49
C GLU A 201 -16.37 3.38 7.86
N ASP A 202 -15.99 3.01 9.08
CA ASP A 202 -14.61 3.07 9.59
C ASP A 202 -13.77 1.86 9.20
N TYR A 203 -14.31 0.95 8.37
CA TYR A 203 -13.52 -0.19 7.87
C TYR A 203 -12.26 0.28 7.17
N TRP A 204 -11.19 -0.50 7.34
CA TRP A 204 -9.88 -0.16 6.81
C TRP A 204 -9.90 0.16 5.31
N GLY A 205 -9.07 1.10 4.89
CA GLY A 205 -8.90 1.46 3.49
C GLY A 205 -8.90 2.96 3.22
N THR A 206 -8.23 3.34 2.14
CA THR A 206 -8.18 4.73 1.68
C THR A 206 -9.54 5.16 1.16
N LYS A 207 -10.20 6.08 1.83
CA LYS A 207 -11.59 6.50 1.58
C LYS A 207 -11.95 6.67 0.11
N ARG A 208 -11.12 7.35 -0.67
CA ARG A 208 -11.37 7.59 -2.10
C ARG A 208 -11.22 6.37 -3.01
N LEU A 209 -10.72 5.23 -2.51
CA LEU A 209 -10.51 4.00 -3.29
C LEU A 209 -11.34 2.82 -2.81
N LYS A 210 -12.03 2.97 -1.68
CA LYS A 210 -12.86 1.90 -1.09
C LYS A 210 -14.05 1.57 -1.99
N ALA A 211 -14.34 0.30 -2.11
CA ALA A 211 -15.57 -0.18 -2.72
C ALA A 211 -16.81 0.13 -1.84
N PRO A 212 -18.01 0.26 -2.41
CA PRO A 212 -19.21 0.59 -1.63
C PRO A 212 -19.48 -0.36 -0.44
N GLU A 213 -19.19 -1.64 -0.59
CA GLU A 213 -19.34 -2.64 0.49
C GLU A 213 -18.40 -2.40 1.67
N GLU A 214 -17.28 -1.72 1.47
CA GLU A 214 -16.33 -1.38 2.53
C GLU A 214 -16.82 -0.22 3.44
N TYR A 215 -18.00 0.33 3.14
CA TYR A 215 -18.71 1.28 4.01
C TYR A 215 -19.91 0.65 4.73
N CYS A 216 -20.26 -0.60 4.41
CA CYS A 216 -21.46 -1.25 4.90
C CYS A 216 -21.14 -2.28 6.00
N TYR A 217 -21.59 -2.04 7.22
CA TYR A 217 -21.45 -3.01 8.31
C TYR A 217 -22.06 -4.37 7.94
N GLY A 218 -21.35 -5.46 8.21
CA GLY A 218 -21.78 -6.83 7.89
C GLY A 218 -21.60 -7.23 6.43
N ALA A 219 -21.14 -6.35 5.55
CA ALA A 219 -20.90 -6.69 4.15
C ALA A 219 -19.72 -7.65 4.00
N VAL A 220 -19.84 -8.56 3.04
CA VAL A 220 -18.76 -9.47 2.66
C VAL A 220 -17.72 -8.71 1.86
N ILE A 221 -16.46 -8.80 2.27
CA ILE A 221 -15.28 -8.29 1.60
C ILE A 221 -14.56 -9.48 0.98
N ASP A 222 -14.46 -9.50 -0.34
CA ASP A 222 -13.93 -10.62 -1.10
C ASP A 222 -13.12 -10.20 -2.33
N GLU A 223 -12.83 -11.11 -3.22
CA GLU A 223 -12.04 -10.86 -4.42
C GLU A 223 -12.68 -9.81 -5.35
N SER A 224 -14.01 -9.72 -5.42
CA SER A 224 -14.71 -8.68 -6.18
C SER A 224 -14.48 -7.27 -5.58
N THR A 225 -14.25 -7.19 -4.27
CA THR A 225 -13.79 -5.94 -3.62
C THR A 225 -12.38 -5.58 -4.07
N ASN A 226 -11.46 -6.56 -4.13
CA ASN A 226 -10.10 -6.32 -4.63
C ASN A 226 -10.07 -5.98 -6.13
N VAL A 227 -10.98 -6.51 -6.93
CA VAL A 227 -11.18 -6.07 -8.33
C VAL A 227 -11.48 -4.58 -8.39
N TYR A 228 -12.41 -4.11 -7.53
CA TYR A 228 -12.75 -2.69 -7.46
C TYR A 228 -11.54 -1.83 -7.04
N THR A 229 -10.86 -2.22 -5.98
CA THR A 229 -9.68 -1.51 -5.48
C THR A 229 -8.58 -1.42 -6.54
N LEU A 230 -8.31 -2.52 -7.26
CA LEU A 230 -7.35 -2.52 -8.37
C LEU A 230 -7.79 -1.59 -9.51
N GLY A 231 -9.05 -1.66 -9.92
CA GLY A 231 -9.62 -0.75 -10.93
C GLY A 231 -9.48 0.71 -10.52
N ALA A 232 -9.80 1.03 -9.27
CA ALA A 232 -9.66 2.38 -8.72
C ALA A 232 -8.19 2.86 -8.72
N LEU A 233 -7.24 1.98 -8.39
CA LEU A 233 -5.80 2.27 -8.46
C LEU A 233 -5.32 2.54 -9.89
N LEU A 234 -5.82 1.79 -10.88
CA LEU A 234 -5.48 2.04 -12.29
C LEU A 234 -5.91 3.44 -12.73
N PHE A 235 -7.07 3.90 -12.27
CA PHE A 235 -7.52 5.27 -12.52
C PHE A 235 -6.74 6.29 -11.70
N ASP A 236 -6.70 6.14 -10.38
CA ASP A 236 -6.19 7.15 -9.45
C ASP A 236 -4.68 7.37 -9.58
N SER A 237 -3.92 6.29 -9.67
CA SER A 237 -2.47 6.34 -9.50
C SER A 237 -1.67 6.03 -10.77
N PHE A 238 -2.28 5.36 -11.77
CA PHE A 238 -1.54 4.84 -12.93
C PHE A 238 -1.83 5.57 -14.24
N PHE A 239 -3.09 5.68 -14.66
CA PHE A 239 -3.45 6.08 -16.02
C PHE A 239 -4.48 7.20 -16.12
N GLY A 240 -5.14 7.58 -15.02
CA GLY A 240 -6.10 8.68 -15.00
C GLY A 240 -5.43 10.00 -14.63
N HIS A 241 -5.90 11.09 -15.25
CA HIS A 241 -5.44 12.44 -14.99
C HIS A 241 -6.58 13.26 -14.37
N TYR A 242 -6.61 13.30 -13.05
CA TYR A 242 -7.57 14.09 -12.29
C TYR A 242 -7.03 15.49 -12.00
N THR A 243 -7.91 16.47 -12.00
CA THR A 243 -7.63 17.79 -11.45
C THR A 243 -7.57 17.72 -9.91
N ASP A 244 -6.94 18.71 -9.28
CA ASP A 244 -6.90 18.79 -7.81
C ASP A 244 -8.31 18.90 -7.21
N GLU A 245 -9.25 19.58 -7.90
CA GLU A 245 -10.65 19.71 -7.50
C GLU A 245 -11.38 18.35 -7.52
N GLU A 246 -11.18 17.55 -8.57
CA GLU A 246 -11.76 16.20 -8.67
C GLU A 246 -11.20 15.26 -7.60
N VAL A 247 -9.90 15.35 -7.29
CA VAL A 247 -9.29 14.58 -6.19
C VAL A 247 -9.89 14.99 -4.85
N TYR A 248 -10.02 16.29 -4.60
CA TYR A 248 -10.62 16.82 -3.37
C TYR A 248 -12.09 16.39 -3.23
N THR A 249 -12.88 16.53 -4.28
CA THR A 249 -14.31 16.15 -4.29
C THR A 249 -14.51 14.66 -3.95
N ARG A 250 -13.70 13.77 -4.54
CA ARG A 250 -13.76 12.33 -4.23
C ARG A 250 -13.39 12.03 -2.77
N TYR A 251 -12.43 12.77 -2.21
CA TYR A 251 -12.06 12.63 -0.81
C TYR A 251 -13.20 13.06 0.12
N GLU A 252 -13.82 14.21 -0.15
CA GLU A 252 -14.94 14.75 0.63
C GLU A 252 -16.19 13.85 0.59
N GLN A 253 -16.45 13.26 -0.59
CA GLN A 253 -17.62 12.40 -0.78
C GLN A 253 -17.39 10.95 -0.30
N ASN A 254 -16.19 10.58 0.14
CA ASN A 254 -15.83 9.20 0.47
C ASN A 254 -16.21 8.22 -0.66
N ALA A 255 -16.08 8.64 -1.91
CA ALA A 255 -16.53 7.86 -3.07
C ALA A 255 -15.49 7.93 -4.19
N PHE A 256 -15.27 6.79 -4.83
CA PHE A 256 -14.49 6.73 -6.05
C PHE A 256 -15.38 6.98 -7.28
N SER A 257 -14.88 7.75 -8.22
CA SER A 257 -15.44 7.88 -9.57
C SER A 257 -14.32 7.80 -10.61
N PRO A 258 -14.51 7.05 -11.71
CA PRO A 258 -13.59 7.06 -12.85
C PRO A 258 -13.42 8.49 -13.39
N CYS A 259 -12.23 8.82 -13.90
CA CYS A 259 -12.07 10.02 -14.72
C CYS A 259 -12.82 9.86 -16.06
N SER A 260 -13.00 10.95 -16.79
CA SER A 260 -13.56 10.89 -18.14
C SER A 260 -12.58 10.19 -19.12
N LEU A 261 -13.10 9.76 -20.28
CA LEU A 261 -12.29 9.05 -21.28
C LEU A 261 -11.14 9.94 -21.83
N ASP A 262 -11.36 11.24 -21.94
CA ASP A 262 -10.34 12.20 -22.39
C ASP A 262 -9.24 12.47 -21.35
N GLN A 263 -9.51 12.16 -20.08
CA GLN A 263 -8.54 12.18 -19.00
C GLN A 263 -7.82 10.82 -18.80
N TRP A 264 -8.20 9.80 -19.56
CA TRP A 264 -7.63 8.47 -19.49
C TRP A 264 -6.55 8.27 -20.54
N GLU A 265 -5.38 7.82 -20.15
CA GLU A 265 -4.20 7.77 -21.02
C GLU A 265 -4.17 6.57 -21.98
N LEU A 266 -4.87 5.49 -21.66
CA LEU A 266 -4.98 4.31 -22.51
C LEU A 266 -6.20 4.42 -23.45
N GLY A 267 -6.25 3.56 -24.47
CA GLY A 267 -7.37 3.51 -25.39
C GLY A 267 -8.72 3.14 -24.73
N LYS A 268 -9.81 3.36 -25.49
CA LYS A 268 -11.18 3.14 -25.00
C LYS A 268 -11.43 1.71 -24.50
N SER A 269 -10.87 0.68 -25.14
CA SER A 269 -11.02 -0.70 -24.69
C SER A 269 -10.51 -0.90 -23.26
N CYS A 270 -9.34 -0.34 -22.93
CA CYS A 270 -8.80 -0.40 -21.57
C CYS A 270 -9.64 0.40 -20.57
N TYR A 271 -10.17 1.57 -21.00
CA TYR A 271 -11.09 2.36 -20.20
C TYR A 271 -12.35 1.59 -19.83
N ASP A 272 -13.02 0.97 -20.80
CA ASP A 272 -14.25 0.21 -20.58
C ASP A 272 -14.02 -0.98 -19.63
N VAL A 273 -12.89 -1.67 -19.77
CA VAL A 273 -12.48 -2.77 -18.88
C VAL A 273 -12.24 -2.26 -17.46
N ALA A 274 -11.55 -1.14 -17.29
CA ALA A 274 -11.31 -0.54 -15.98
C ALA A 274 -12.60 0.00 -15.35
N CYS A 275 -13.49 0.62 -16.12
CA CYS A 275 -14.82 1.06 -15.67
C CYS A 275 -15.68 -0.10 -15.16
N LYS A 276 -15.66 -1.25 -15.83
CA LYS A 276 -16.38 -2.45 -15.37
C LYS A 276 -15.87 -2.92 -14.01
N ALA A 277 -14.56 -2.83 -13.74
CA ALA A 277 -14.00 -3.23 -12.46
C ALA A 277 -14.51 -2.38 -11.29
N VAL A 278 -14.79 -1.09 -11.52
CA VAL A 278 -15.21 -0.14 -10.48
C VAL A 278 -16.72 0.14 -10.46
N LEU A 279 -17.55 -0.73 -11.04
CA LEU A 279 -19.00 -0.59 -10.95
C LEU A 279 -19.44 -0.68 -9.48
N PRO A 280 -20.36 0.19 -9.02
CA PRO A 280 -20.88 0.12 -7.65
C PRO A 280 -21.57 -1.21 -7.36
N GLU A 281 -22.29 -1.77 -8.34
CA GLU A 281 -22.98 -3.04 -8.21
C GLU A 281 -22.03 -4.21 -8.42
N ARG A 282 -21.75 -4.96 -7.34
CA ARG A 282 -20.79 -6.07 -7.31
C ARG A 282 -21.02 -7.13 -8.37
N SER A 283 -22.29 -7.50 -8.62
CA SER A 283 -22.66 -8.53 -9.59
C SER A 283 -22.31 -8.17 -11.03
N LYS A 284 -22.08 -6.91 -11.32
CA LYS A 284 -21.70 -6.40 -12.65
C LYS A 284 -20.18 -6.27 -12.83
N ARG A 285 -19.40 -6.36 -11.76
CA ARG A 285 -17.94 -6.36 -11.80
C ARG A 285 -17.41 -7.69 -12.33
N TYR A 286 -16.09 -7.76 -12.47
CA TYR A 286 -15.39 -9.04 -12.57
C TYR A 286 -15.51 -9.81 -11.24
N SER A 287 -15.70 -11.12 -11.34
CA SER A 287 -15.78 -12.00 -10.17
C SER A 287 -14.40 -12.34 -9.59
N SER A 288 -13.32 -12.13 -10.35
CA SER A 288 -11.95 -12.44 -9.94
C SER A 288 -10.94 -11.50 -10.60
N ILE A 289 -9.77 -11.36 -9.94
CA ILE A 289 -8.61 -10.66 -10.50
C ILE A 289 -8.17 -11.30 -11.82
N SER A 290 -8.18 -12.64 -11.90
CA SER A 290 -7.82 -13.37 -13.11
C SER A 290 -8.73 -13.02 -14.29
N SER A 291 -10.05 -12.94 -14.09
CA SER A 291 -10.99 -12.55 -15.15
C SER A 291 -10.81 -11.08 -15.58
N PHE A 292 -10.57 -10.19 -14.63
CA PHE A 292 -10.25 -8.79 -14.92
C PHE A 292 -8.94 -8.69 -15.73
N TYR A 293 -7.89 -9.39 -15.31
CA TYR A 293 -6.59 -9.37 -15.98
C TYR A 293 -6.65 -9.93 -17.40
N LYS A 294 -7.45 -10.97 -17.62
CA LYS A 294 -7.67 -11.53 -18.96
C LYS A 294 -8.23 -10.47 -19.93
N ASP A 295 -9.31 -9.79 -19.54
CA ASP A 295 -9.94 -8.77 -20.36
C ASP A 295 -9.03 -7.52 -20.49
N TRP A 296 -8.29 -7.17 -19.44
CA TRP A 296 -7.27 -6.10 -19.48
C TRP A 296 -6.19 -6.36 -20.53
N LYS A 297 -5.62 -7.56 -20.58
CA LYS A 297 -4.61 -7.92 -21.58
C LYS A 297 -5.17 -7.89 -23.01
N GLN A 298 -6.39 -8.35 -23.19
CA GLN A 298 -7.06 -8.31 -24.48
C GLN A 298 -7.25 -6.86 -24.94
N ALA A 299 -7.70 -5.97 -24.06
CA ALA A 299 -7.90 -4.55 -24.35
C ALA A 299 -6.58 -3.82 -24.68
N LEU A 300 -5.48 -4.15 -23.98
CA LEU A 300 -4.15 -3.63 -24.30
C LEU A 300 -3.71 -4.02 -25.71
N PHE A 301 -3.87 -5.29 -26.07
CA PHE A 301 -3.53 -5.79 -27.41
C PHE A 301 -4.33 -5.08 -28.51
N GLU A 302 -5.61 -4.83 -28.29
CA GLU A 302 -6.47 -4.07 -29.21
C GLU A 302 -6.02 -2.62 -29.36
N THR A 303 -5.59 -1.99 -28.25
CA THR A 303 -5.09 -0.61 -28.24
C THR A 303 -3.79 -0.50 -29.05
N GLU A 304 -2.85 -1.44 -28.88
CA GLU A 304 -1.57 -1.45 -29.62
C GLU A 304 -1.74 -1.65 -31.13
N ARG A 305 -2.80 -2.35 -31.56
CA ARG A 305 -3.08 -2.57 -33.00
C ARG A 305 -3.73 -1.39 -33.70
N ASN A 306 -4.28 -0.46 -32.92
CA ASN A 306 -4.99 0.72 -33.43
C ASN A 306 -4.13 2.01 -33.42
N ILE A 307 -2.85 1.88 -33.01
CA ILE A 307 -1.81 2.92 -33.11
C ILE A 307 -0.91 2.57 -34.31
#